data_604a1d72f79d4f7c6e55276465e20559
#
_entry.id   604a1d72f79d4f7c6e55276465e20559
#
_cell.length_a   1.000
_cell.length_b   1.000
_cell.length_c   1.000
_cell.angle_alpha   90.00
_cell.angle_beta   90.00
_cell.angle_gamma   90.00
#
_symmetry.space_group_name_H-M   'P 1'
#
loop_
_entity.id
_entity.type
_entity.pdbx_description
1 polymer ?
#
loop_
_entity_poly.entity_id
_entity_poly.type
_entity_poly.pdbx_seq_one_letter_code
_entity_poly.pdbx_strand_id
1 'polypeptide(L)' 'MTLYSYNGPVFEFERLIDNHWKGQTYAVNEARARSNLAYQYKRDTGRLPRTRISLPGKIKIGGDE' A
#
# COMPACT_ATOMS: atom_id res chain seq x y z
N MET A 1 -16.50 7.91 -0.52
CA MET A 1 -15.19 7.36 -0.19
C MET A 1 -14.11 8.37 -0.48
N THR A 2 -13.02 8.27 0.22
CA THR A 2 -11.92 9.21 0.09
C THR A 2 -10.78 8.56 -0.68
N LEU A 3 -10.15 9.33 -1.55
CA LEU A 3 -8.97 8.86 -2.26
C LEU A 3 -7.77 8.96 -1.34
N TYR A 4 -7.02 7.88 -1.26
CA TYR A 4 -5.78 7.83 -0.48
C TYR A 4 -4.63 7.43 -1.38
N SER A 5 -3.45 7.93 -1.10
CA SER A 5 -2.26 7.56 -1.86
C SER A 5 -1.12 7.20 -0.93
N TYR A 6 -0.24 6.37 -1.44
CA TYR A 6 0.94 5.93 -0.71
C TYR A 6 2.15 6.05 -1.62
N ASN A 7 3.24 6.50 -1.05
CA ASN A 7 4.48 6.66 -1.79
C ASN A 7 5.62 6.43 -0.81
N GLY A 8 6.21 5.24 -0.86
CA GLY A 8 7.26 4.92 0.09
C GLY A 8 7.65 3.46 0.05
N PRO A 9 8.35 3.01 1.07
CA PRO A 9 8.89 1.66 1.09
C PRO A 9 7.80 0.60 1.31
N VAL A 10 8.09 -0.60 0.83
CA VAL A 10 7.23 -1.75 1.01
C VAL A 10 8.05 -2.88 1.62
N PHE A 11 7.51 -3.48 2.67
CA PHE A 11 8.16 -4.60 3.35
C PHE A 11 7.34 -5.86 3.16
N GLU A 12 8.04 -6.97 2.98
CA GLU A 12 7.43 -8.30 2.98
C GLU A 12 7.90 -8.97 4.24
N PHE A 13 6.97 -9.22 5.17
CA PHE A 13 7.32 -9.64 6.52
C PHE A 13 8.24 -8.58 7.11
N GLU A 14 9.49 -8.88 7.36
CA GLU A 14 10.41 -7.90 7.93
C GLU A 14 11.50 -7.50 6.95
N ARG A 15 11.32 -7.82 5.68
CA ARG A 15 12.33 -7.55 4.68
C ARG A 15 11.88 -6.43 3.76
N LEU A 16 12.75 -5.45 3.55
CA LEU A 16 12.48 -4.40 2.59
C LEU A 16 12.59 -4.96 1.19
N ILE A 17 11.51 -4.86 0.43
CA ILE A 17 11.48 -5.40 -0.94
C ILE A 17 11.29 -4.31 -1.99
N ASP A 18 10.93 -3.11 -1.57
CA ASP A 18 10.75 -2.02 -2.51
C ASP A 18 11.03 -0.73 -1.75
N ASN A 19 11.93 0.08 -2.28
CA ASN A 19 12.27 1.34 -1.62
C ASN A 19 11.23 2.42 -1.87
N HIS A 20 10.51 2.33 -2.97
CA HIS A 20 9.69 3.44 -3.38
C HIS A 20 8.57 2.96 -4.30
N TRP A 21 7.42 2.71 -3.74
CA TRP A 21 6.26 2.24 -4.48
C TRP A 21 5.15 3.25 -4.35
N LYS A 22 4.45 3.49 -5.44
CA LYS A 22 3.31 4.40 -5.46
C LYS A 22 2.05 3.63 -5.71
N GLY A 23 1.00 4.00 -4.97
CA GLY A 23 -0.30 3.41 -5.20
C GLY A 23 -1.39 4.33 -4.70
N GLN A 24 -2.59 4.14 -5.21
CA GLN A 24 -3.75 4.92 -4.82
C GLN A 24 -4.94 4.00 -4.68
N THR A 25 -5.85 4.38 -3.78
CA THR A 25 -7.06 3.61 -3.59
C THR A 25 -8.13 4.49 -2.97
N TYR A 26 -9.38 4.16 -3.22
CA TYR A 26 -10.51 4.79 -2.54
C TYR A 26 -10.89 3.92 -1.35
N ALA A 27 -11.12 4.53 -0.21
CA ALA A 27 -11.45 3.79 0.98
C ALA A 27 -12.23 4.67 1.95
N VAL A 28 -12.86 4.05 2.94
CA VAL A 28 -13.65 4.78 3.90
C VAL A 28 -12.79 5.39 5.00
N ASN A 29 -11.61 4.84 5.22
CA ASN A 29 -10.67 5.38 6.19
C ASN A 29 -9.26 4.91 5.87
N GLU A 30 -8.30 5.42 6.64
CA GLU A 30 -6.90 5.13 6.38
C GLU A 30 -6.55 3.66 6.56
N ALA A 31 -7.11 3.01 7.55
CA ALA A 31 -6.83 1.60 7.80
C ALA A 31 -7.25 0.75 6.61
N ARG A 32 -8.42 1.04 6.05
CA ARG A 32 -8.89 0.33 4.87
C ARG A 32 -8.01 0.63 3.67
N ALA A 33 -7.59 1.89 3.55
CA ALA A 33 -6.72 2.27 2.45
C ALA A 33 -5.42 1.48 2.49
N ARG A 34 -4.85 1.35 3.67
CA ARG A 34 -3.59 0.61 3.82
C ARG A 34 -3.77 -0.85 3.43
N SER A 35 -4.87 -1.47 3.85
CA SER A 35 -5.16 -2.85 3.45
C SER A 35 -5.33 -2.99 1.96
N ASN A 36 -6.07 -2.06 1.37
CA ASN A 36 -6.30 -2.10 -0.08
C ASN A 36 -5.01 -1.97 -0.86
N LEU A 37 -4.13 -1.07 -0.41
CA LEU A 37 -2.86 -0.85 -1.08
C LEU A 37 -1.94 -2.06 -0.95
N ALA A 38 -1.93 -2.69 0.21
CA ALA A 38 -1.14 -3.90 0.39
C ALA A 38 -1.63 -5.00 -0.55
N TYR A 39 -2.93 -5.14 -0.68
CA TYR A 39 -3.51 -6.12 -1.60
C TYR A 39 -3.13 -5.80 -3.04
N GLN A 40 -3.19 -4.53 -3.39
CA GLN A 40 -2.84 -4.07 -4.72
C GLN A 40 -1.40 -4.43 -5.06
N TYR A 41 -0.51 -4.22 -4.11
CA TYR A 41 0.89 -4.55 -4.30
C TYR A 41 1.09 -6.05 -4.52
N LYS A 42 0.41 -6.87 -3.74
CA LYS A 42 0.52 -8.32 -3.89
C LYS A 42 0.04 -8.75 -5.27
N ARG A 43 -1.06 -8.19 -5.71
CA ARG A 43 -1.61 -8.54 -7.03
C ARG A 43 -0.68 -8.11 -8.14
N ASP A 44 -0.15 -6.89 -8.05
CA ASP A 44 0.69 -6.34 -9.11
C ASP A 44 2.01 -7.07 -9.22
N THR A 45 2.52 -7.61 -8.13
CA THR A 45 3.80 -8.30 -8.14
C THR A 45 3.65 -9.82 -8.15
N GLY A 46 2.44 -10.31 -8.25
CA GLY A 46 2.20 -11.74 -8.35
C GLY A 46 2.39 -12.51 -7.05
N ARG A 47 2.33 -11.85 -5.92
CA ARG A 47 2.50 -12.50 -4.65
C ARG A 47 1.22 -13.17 -4.20
N LEU A 48 1.38 -14.21 -3.36
CA LEU A 48 0.23 -14.91 -2.84
C LEU A 48 -0.56 -14.02 -1.88
N PRO A 49 -1.89 -14.22 -1.81
CA PRO A 49 -2.72 -13.36 -0.94
C PRO A 49 -2.30 -13.39 0.52
N ARG A 50 -1.74 -14.49 1.00
CA ARG A 50 -1.35 -14.59 2.40
C ARG A 50 0.01 -13.98 2.71
N THR A 51 0.72 -13.51 1.70
CA THR A 51 1.98 -12.83 1.92
C THR A 51 1.72 -11.57 2.73
N ARG A 52 2.47 -11.36 3.79
CA ARG A 52 2.28 -10.18 4.61
C ARG A 52 3.07 -9.01 4.03
N ILE A 53 2.35 -8.00 3.60
CA ILE A 53 2.95 -6.80 3.05
C ILE A 53 2.69 -5.65 4.02
N SER A 54 3.74 -4.92 4.34
CA SER A 54 3.65 -3.77 5.23
C SER A 54 3.99 -2.50 4.48
N LEU A 55 3.25 -1.45 4.78
CA LEU A 55 3.46 -0.13 4.19
C LEU A 55 3.67 0.83 5.35
N PRO A 56 4.90 0.91 5.89
CA PRO A 56 5.14 1.69 7.10
C PRO A 56 5.12 3.19 6.91
N GLY A 57 5.19 3.66 5.67
CA GLY A 57 5.15 5.08 5.41
C GLY A 57 3.77 5.67 5.66
N LYS A 58 3.68 6.98 5.48
CA LYS A 58 2.43 7.67 5.70
C LYS A 58 1.53 7.56 4.49
N ILE A 59 0.24 7.42 4.76
CA ILE A 59 -0.77 7.44 3.71
C ILE A 59 -1.33 8.86 3.66
N LYS A 60 -1.41 9.40 2.45
CA LYS A 60 -1.90 10.75 2.25
C LYS A 60 -3.31 10.73 1.70
N ILE A 61 -4.07 11.75 2.02
CA ILE A 61 -5.39 11.94 1.47
C ILE A 61 -5.23 12.71 0.18
N GLY A 62 -5.90 12.23 -0.87
CA GLY A 62 -5.85 12.88 -2.16
C GLY A 62 -4.97 12.15 -3.13
N GLY A 63 -4.86 12.68 -4.32
CA GLY A 63 -4.04 12.09 -5.35
C GLY A 63 -2.57 12.27 -5.03
N ASP A 64 -1.73 11.66 -5.82
CA ASP A 64 -0.32 11.82 -5.60
C ASP A 64 0.09 13.20 -6.08
N GLU A 65 1.19 13.56 -5.64
CA GLU A 65 1.64 14.89 -5.95
C GLU A 65 3.05 14.91 -6.28
#